data_30162082bc1892c53296b6355210ab85
#
_entry.id   30162082bc1892c53296b6355210ab85
#
_cell.length_a   1.000
_cell.length_b   1.000
_cell.length_c   1.000
_cell.angle_alpha   90.00
_cell.angle_beta   90.00
_cell.angle_gamma   90.00
#
_symmetry.space_group_name_H-M   'P 1'
#
loop_
_entity.id
_entity.type
_entity.pdbx_description
1 polymer ?
#
loop_
_entity_poly.entity_id
_entity_poly.type
_entity_poly.pdbx_seq_one_letter_code
_entity_poly.pdbx_strand_id
1 'polypeptide(L)'
;MSVALLLLLGLGFVEAEGRCLFNRTQEYCVCYHLSQETISSIIQCLGASTVEFRGGELERYVAFPIGDLDPSTIEMLGSLVIRRIILGDLLVPEILLARVLKFLSYTQVRELVFESCVFKGSGNWEEMANQDLPVLSLRFHNVTSAPLMGREQDFFLLSGWLGNLQELAVTASQVTSLPCGIGKVFSALHSLDMAQNSLGDESLVSTFCSGAFPQLQVLSLRRNRLRSYHSVCVSVQRLHDLQHLDLSQNKLMADPSSSCQWPASLRIFNLSDTGLDEVLEPLPPSLEVLDMSCNHLHAVDISLRSLKKIFLSQNMLRAAPSIRNYPMLDTLHLDNNWMTELPWDEVKGLQDVSAAGNPYDCSCSGAGGLQALAAVGNLGQGWPQNYTCHSPPDYQGKLVEEVPVSVLWCNSAVVIAPICVALALLAVAGA
;
A
#
# COMPACT_ATOMS: atom_id res chain seq x y z
N MET A 1 -24.18 41.25 16.95
CA MET A 1 -23.28 40.45 16.06
C MET A 1 -21.98 41.24 15.94
N SER A 2 -20.87 40.78 16.46
CA SER A 2 -19.51 41.24 16.10
C SER A 2 -18.44 41.26 17.20
N VAL A 3 -18.71 41.08 18.47
CA VAL A 3 -17.62 41.08 19.48
C VAL A 3 -17.17 39.63 19.84
N ALA A 4 -18.07 38.68 19.70
CA ALA A 4 -17.73 37.27 19.95
C ALA A 4 -16.93 36.58 18.82
N LEU A 5 -16.98 37.12 17.59
CA LEU A 5 -16.26 36.59 16.43
C LEU A 5 -14.78 37.08 16.39
N LEU A 6 -14.51 38.24 17.00
CA LEU A 6 -13.15 38.81 17.12
C LEU A 6 -12.35 38.17 18.27
N LEU A 7 -13.03 37.57 19.27
CA LEU A 7 -12.38 36.79 20.34
C LEU A 7 -12.03 35.37 19.92
N LEU A 8 -12.69 34.81 18.88
CA LEU A 8 -12.35 33.51 18.31
C LEU A 8 -11.23 33.57 17.26
N LEU A 9 -11.00 34.76 16.68
CA LEU A 9 -9.88 35.01 15.76
C LEU A 9 -8.64 35.53 16.51
N GLY A 10 -8.74 35.84 17.79
CA GLY A 10 -7.65 36.27 18.68
C GLY A 10 -7.06 35.18 19.55
N LEU A 11 -7.53 33.93 19.42
CA LEU A 11 -6.75 32.76 19.80
C LEU A 11 -5.71 32.55 18.69
N GLY A 12 -4.81 33.52 18.64
CA GLY A 12 -3.58 33.44 17.91
C GLY A 12 -2.93 32.11 18.18
N PHE A 13 -2.35 31.55 17.17
CA PHE A 13 -1.27 30.59 17.27
C PHE A 13 -0.36 31.06 18.42
N VAL A 14 -0.58 30.54 19.61
CA VAL A 14 0.45 30.50 20.63
C VAL A 14 1.50 29.61 20.01
N GLU A 15 2.53 30.20 19.44
CA GLU A 15 3.80 29.51 19.18
C GLU A 15 4.07 28.74 20.48
N ALA A 16 3.95 27.43 20.42
CA ALA A 16 4.23 26.58 21.56
C ALA A 16 5.73 26.68 21.80
N GLU A 17 6.12 27.59 22.67
CA GLU A 17 7.49 27.73 23.16
C GLU A 17 7.93 26.33 23.60
N GLY A 18 9.00 25.83 22.97
CA GLY A 18 9.67 24.58 23.07
C GLY A 18 9.38 23.71 24.29
N ARG A 19 8.31 22.94 24.26
CA ARG A 19 7.95 21.98 25.32
C ARG A 19 7.68 20.61 24.75
N CYS A 20 8.08 19.58 25.51
CA CYS A 20 7.70 18.20 25.23
C CYS A 20 6.36 17.90 25.90
N LEU A 21 5.47 17.21 25.19
CA LEU A 21 4.16 16.77 25.64
C LEU A 21 4.11 15.26 25.67
N PHE A 22 3.94 14.67 26.84
CA PHE A 22 3.88 13.23 27.01
C PHE A 22 2.45 12.74 27.21
N ASN A 23 1.98 11.92 26.29
CA ASN A 23 0.72 11.20 26.39
C ASN A 23 0.96 9.80 26.99
N ARG A 24 0.62 9.62 28.26
CA ARG A 24 0.86 8.37 29.00
C ARG A 24 0.04 7.19 28.48
N THR A 25 -1.16 7.43 27.94
CA THR A 25 -2.03 6.34 27.47
C THR A 25 -1.54 5.75 26.16
N GLN A 26 -0.85 6.54 25.35
CA GLN A 26 -0.29 6.13 24.05
C GLN A 26 1.23 5.88 24.15
N GLU A 27 1.85 6.11 25.30
CA GLU A 27 3.31 6.07 25.49
C GLU A 27 4.06 6.90 24.44
N TYR A 28 3.48 8.03 24.05
CA TYR A 28 3.92 8.89 22.96
C TYR A 28 4.30 10.27 23.49
N CYS A 29 5.49 10.74 23.11
CA CYS A 29 5.97 12.05 23.49
C CYS A 29 6.33 12.85 22.25
N VAL A 30 5.82 14.09 22.15
CA VAL A 30 6.17 15.01 21.07
C VAL A 30 6.83 16.25 21.61
N CYS A 31 7.96 16.66 21.03
CA CYS A 31 8.72 17.85 21.35
C CYS A 31 8.69 18.81 20.15
N TYR A 32 8.10 19.98 20.34
CA TYR A 32 8.05 21.01 19.31
C TYR A 32 9.20 22.00 19.48
N HIS A 33 9.76 22.49 18.37
CA HIS A 33 10.83 23.48 18.30
C HIS A 33 12.01 23.15 19.20
N LEU A 34 12.88 22.24 18.73
CA LEU A 34 14.11 21.88 19.45
C LEU A 34 14.96 23.12 19.76
N SER A 35 15.00 23.49 21.02
CA SER A 35 15.76 24.61 21.59
C SER A 35 16.48 24.17 22.86
N GLN A 36 17.32 25.02 23.41
CA GLN A 36 18.02 24.72 24.66
C GLN A 36 17.03 24.49 25.84
N GLU A 37 15.88 25.15 25.81
CA GLU A 37 14.81 25.00 26.80
C GLU A 37 14.05 23.68 26.61
N THR A 38 13.87 23.23 25.37
CA THR A 38 13.22 21.96 25.04
C THR A 38 14.01 20.78 25.58
N ILE A 39 15.36 20.84 25.54
CA ILE A 39 16.22 19.76 26.02
C ILE A 39 15.93 19.44 27.49
N SER A 40 15.70 20.43 28.34
CA SER A 40 15.34 20.18 29.75
C SER A 40 14.00 19.48 29.92
N SER A 41 13.07 19.67 28.99
CA SER A 41 11.75 19.03 29.03
C SER A 41 11.72 17.61 28.44
N ILE A 42 12.76 17.19 27.69
CA ILE A 42 12.90 15.83 27.15
C ILE A 42 12.86 14.76 28.25
N ILE A 43 13.27 15.10 29.47
CA ILE A 43 13.21 14.20 30.64
C ILE A 43 11.79 13.64 30.85
N GLN A 44 10.76 14.38 30.48
CA GLN A 44 9.37 13.92 30.56
C GLN A 44 9.07 12.77 29.60
N CYS A 45 9.86 12.63 28.53
CA CYS A 45 9.71 11.62 27.48
C CYS A 45 10.40 10.29 27.82
N LEU A 46 11.17 10.20 28.90
CA LEU A 46 11.95 9.00 29.23
C LEU A 46 11.09 7.73 29.42
N GLY A 47 9.81 7.90 29.73
CA GLY A 47 8.83 6.81 29.82
C GLY A 47 8.05 6.54 28.55
N ALA A 48 8.36 7.21 27.44
CA ALA A 48 7.68 7.01 26.16
C ALA A 48 8.31 5.86 25.37
N SER A 49 7.49 5.08 24.69
CA SER A 49 7.95 4.10 23.68
C SER A 49 8.24 4.76 22.33
N THR A 50 7.55 5.86 22.03
CA THR A 50 7.74 6.68 20.82
C THR A 50 8.03 8.14 21.20
N VAL A 51 9.11 8.69 20.63
CA VAL A 51 9.47 10.11 20.80
C VAL A 51 9.54 10.78 19.44
N GLU A 52 8.84 11.90 19.30
CA GLU A 52 8.82 12.73 18.11
C GLU A 52 9.43 14.10 18.38
N PHE A 53 10.33 14.53 17.50
CA PHE A 53 10.91 15.87 17.49
C PHE A 53 10.44 16.59 16.23
N ARG A 54 9.75 17.72 16.37
CA ARG A 54 9.15 18.43 15.26
C ARG A 54 9.56 19.90 15.23
N GLY A 55 10.24 20.31 14.15
CA GLY A 55 10.74 21.66 13.97
C GLY A 55 11.90 22.04 14.91
N GLY A 56 12.57 23.15 14.60
CA GLY A 56 13.71 23.68 15.37
C GLY A 56 15.00 23.77 14.55
N GLU A 57 16.02 24.34 15.15
CA GLU A 57 17.30 24.62 14.52
C GLU A 57 18.41 23.71 15.01
N LEU A 58 18.58 22.56 14.38
CA LEU A 58 19.61 21.58 14.76
C LEU A 58 21.04 22.06 14.47
N GLU A 59 21.24 23.03 13.57
CA GLU A 59 22.57 23.56 13.25
C GLU A 59 23.32 24.11 14.46
N ARG A 60 22.59 24.64 15.45
CA ARG A 60 23.18 25.15 16.70
C ARG A 60 23.86 24.07 17.53
N TYR A 61 23.45 22.80 17.36
CA TYR A 61 23.99 21.68 18.13
C TYR A 61 25.24 21.05 17.49
N VAL A 62 25.60 21.44 16.27
CA VAL A 62 26.79 20.93 15.59
C VAL A 62 28.07 21.26 16.37
N ALA A 63 28.10 22.41 17.04
CA ALA A 63 29.24 22.88 17.84
C ALA A 63 29.38 22.19 19.20
N PHE A 64 28.35 21.48 19.68
CA PHE A 64 28.44 20.77 20.96
C PHE A 64 29.35 19.55 20.83
N PRO A 65 30.43 19.47 21.63
CA PRO A 65 31.25 18.27 21.65
C PRO A 65 30.45 17.12 22.28
N ILE A 66 30.05 16.16 21.48
CA ILE A 66 29.61 14.86 22.03
C ILE A 66 30.90 14.10 22.29
N GLY A 67 31.37 14.16 23.53
CA GLY A 67 32.54 13.41 23.98
C GLY A 67 32.23 11.91 24.12
N ASP A 68 33.25 11.15 24.51
CA ASP A 68 33.03 9.74 24.88
C ASP A 68 32.09 9.66 26.09
N LEU A 69 31.09 8.79 25.95
CA LEU A 69 30.11 8.59 27.03
C LEU A 69 30.74 7.79 28.17
N ASP A 70 30.52 8.22 29.39
CA ASP A 70 30.91 7.45 30.57
C ASP A 70 30.02 6.20 30.71
N PRO A 71 30.52 5.14 31.40
CA PRO A 71 29.77 3.88 31.51
C PRO A 71 28.39 4.02 32.18
N SER A 72 28.22 4.96 33.09
CA SER A 72 26.90 5.17 33.76
C SER A 72 25.87 5.79 32.83
N THR A 73 26.31 6.69 31.94
CA THR A 73 25.46 7.25 30.88
C THR A 73 25.07 6.18 29.86
N ILE A 74 25.99 5.30 29.48
CA ILE A 74 25.69 4.18 28.57
C ILE A 74 24.64 3.24 29.18
N GLU A 75 24.78 2.88 30.46
CA GLU A 75 23.83 2.04 31.16
C GLU A 75 22.44 2.69 31.23
N MET A 76 22.40 3.99 31.54
CA MET A 76 21.15 4.77 31.53
C MET A 76 20.48 4.75 30.17
N LEU A 77 21.24 4.96 29.08
CA LEU A 77 20.70 4.94 27.73
C LEU A 77 20.15 3.56 27.35
N GLY A 78 20.86 2.51 27.73
CA GLY A 78 20.42 1.12 27.50
C GLY A 78 19.14 0.76 28.27
N SER A 79 18.84 1.49 29.36
CA SER A 79 17.61 1.29 30.15
C SER A 79 16.38 2.02 29.62
N LEU A 80 16.55 2.93 28.63
CA LEU A 80 15.43 3.67 28.05
C LEU A 80 14.47 2.74 27.28
N VAL A 81 13.17 2.94 27.49
CA VAL A 81 12.12 2.15 26.83
C VAL A 81 11.79 2.61 25.41
N ILE A 82 12.47 3.66 24.92
CA ILE A 82 12.23 4.27 23.60
C ILE A 82 12.59 3.26 22.53
N ARG A 83 11.62 2.94 21.67
CA ARG A 83 11.77 2.01 20.53
C ARG A 83 11.67 2.69 19.17
N ARG A 84 10.99 3.84 19.14
CA ARG A 84 10.76 4.60 17.92
C ARG A 84 11.09 6.06 18.10
N ILE A 85 11.85 6.64 17.14
CA ILE A 85 12.15 8.07 17.09
C ILE A 85 11.67 8.62 15.76
N ILE A 86 10.96 9.74 15.81
CA ILE A 86 10.47 10.46 14.63
C ILE A 86 11.11 11.85 14.63
N LEU A 87 11.69 12.23 13.51
CA LEU A 87 12.26 13.55 13.26
C LEU A 87 11.45 14.20 12.14
N GLY A 88 10.69 15.25 12.46
CA GLY A 88 9.76 15.90 11.54
C GLY A 88 10.06 17.39 11.33
N ASP A 89 9.92 17.87 10.09
CA ASP A 89 10.01 19.30 9.73
C ASP A 89 11.34 19.94 10.17
N LEU A 90 12.46 19.22 9.99
CA LEU A 90 13.78 19.62 10.48
C LEU A 90 14.78 19.82 9.34
N LEU A 91 15.66 20.79 9.51
CA LEU A 91 16.91 20.86 8.77
C LEU A 91 17.97 20.10 9.55
N VAL A 92 18.45 18.97 8.98
CA VAL A 92 19.35 18.02 9.65
C VAL A 92 20.74 18.08 9.05
N PRO A 93 21.73 18.64 9.77
CA PRO A 93 23.12 18.55 9.36
C PRO A 93 23.61 17.07 9.40
N GLU A 94 24.18 16.56 8.32
CA GLU A 94 24.64 15.15 8.28
C GLU A 94 25.70 14.84 9.33
N ILE A 95 26.58 15.80 9.64
CA ILE A 95 27.58 15.63 10.70
C ILE A 95 26.96 15.40 12.08
N LEU A 96 25.82 16.07 12.35
CA LEU A 96 25.09 15.84 13.60
C LEU A 96 24.38 14.50 13.56
N LEU A 97 23.81 14.11 12.41
CA LEU A 97 23.16 12.82 12.23
C LEU A 97 24.10 11.67 12.55
N ALA A 98 25.34 11.68 12.03
CA ALA A 98 26.33 10.64 12.30
C ALA A 98 26.59 10.50 13.81
N ARG A 99 26.71 11.62 14.54
CA ARG A 99 26.89 11.62 16.00
C ARG A 99 25.67 11.08 16.76
N VAL A 100 24.44 11.46 16.32
CA VAL A 100 23.20 10.97 16.92
C VAL A 100 23.06 9.46 16.71
N LEU A 101 23.39 8.96 15.51
CA LEU A 101 23.36 7.53 15.24
C LEU A 101 24.35 6.76 16.12
N LYS A 102 25.57 7.28 16.32
CA LYS A 102 26.53 6.69 17.28
C LYS A 102 25.95 6.61 18.69
N PHE A 103 25.23 7.65 19.12
CA PHE A 103 24.54 7.65 20.40
C PHE A 103 23.41 6.60 20.48
N LEU A 104 22.65 6.42 19.37
CA LEU A 104 21.60 5.41 19.30
C LEU A 104 22.11 3.97 19.40
N SER A 105 23.40 3.72 19.13
CA SER A 105 23.98 2.38 19.31
C SER A 105 23.90 1.86 20.74
N TYR A 106 23.80 2.77 21.73
CA TYR A 106 23.67 2.43 23.14
C TYR A 106 22.22 2.34 23.63
N THR A 107 21.23 2.51 22.76
CA THR A 107 19.80 2.52 23.08
C THR A 107 19.10 1.26 22.62
N GLN A 108 17.79 1.19 22.86
CA GLN A 108 16.92 0.11 22.36
C GLN A 108 16.04 0.54 21.15
N VAL A 109 16.37 1.64 20.51
CA VAL A 109 15.60 2.18 19.36
C VAL A 109 15.65 1.21 18.19
N ARG A 110 14.47 0.79 17.71
CA ARG A 110 14.30 -0.17 16.61
C ARG A 110 13.86 0.49 15.31
N GLU A 111 13.18 1.62 15.41
CA GLU A 111 12.65 2.35 14.26
C GLU A 111 13.06 3.82 14.30
N LEU A 112 13.58 4.31 13.18
CA LEU A 112 13.97 5.69 12.96
C LEU A 112 13.24 6.25 11.75
N VAL A 113 12.52 7.36 11.93
CA VAL A 113 11.68 7.98 10.92
C VAL A 113 12.08 9.43 10.71
N PHE A 114 12.26 9.83 9.44
CA PHE A 114 12.46 11.21 9.02
C PHE A 114 11.28 11.65 8.15
N GLU A 115 10.55 12.68 8.57
CA GLU A 115 9.41 13.24 7.86
C GLU A 115 9.65 14.69 7.48
N SER A 116 9.51 15.04 6.20
CA SER A 116 9.67 16.42 5.73
C SER A 116 10.99 17.08 6.18
N CYS A 117 12.05 16.30 6.21
CA CYS A 117 13.38 16.77 6.60
C CYS A 117 14.22 17.19 5.41
N VAL A 118 15.09 18.18 5.63
CA VAL A 118 16.12 18.61 4.67
C VAL A 118 17.48 18.25 5.24
N PHE A 119 18.24 17.41 4.55
CA PHE A 119 19.61 17.07 4.95
C PHE A 119 20.59 18.03 4.31
N LYS A 120 21.64 18.45 5.06
CA LYS A 120 22.61 19.44 4.62
C LYS A 120 24.04 19.07 5.00
N GLY A 121 24.95 19.34 4.07
CA GLY A 121 26.37 19.12 4.27
C GLY A 121 26.80 17.67 4.00
N SER A 122 27.85 17.23 4.67
CA SER A 122 28.38 15.87 4.61
C SER A 122 28.68 15.37 6.02
N GLY A 123 28.32 14.14 6.32
CA GLY A 123 28.63 13.47 7.59
C GLY A 123 30.09 12.99 7.64
N ASN A 124 30.63 12.86 8.85
CA ASN A 124 31.83 12.07 9.08
C ASN A 124 31.41 10.63 9.43
N TRP A 125 31.20 9.82 8.39
CA TRP A 125 30.70 8.45 8.53
C TRP A 125 31.78 7.46 8.99
N GLU A 126 33.06 7.85 8.97
CA GLU A 126 34.16 7.03 9.49
C GLU A 126 34.00 6.73 10.98
N GLU A 127 33.41 7.65 11.74
CA GLU A 127 33.12 7.44 13.18
C GLU A 127 32.07 6.34 13.43
N MET A 128 31.28 6.01 12.38
CA MET A 128 30.26 4.96 12.43
C MET A 128 30.77 3.62 11.89
N ALA A 129 31.97 3.58 11.35
CA ALA A 129 32.54 2.34 10.81
C ALA A 129 32.58 1.26 11.90
N ASN A 130 31.99 0.11 11.59
CA ASN A 130 31.87 -1.04 12.51
C ASN A 130 31.00 -0.82 13.76
N GLN A 131 30.14 0.18 13.76
CA GLN A 131 29.13 0.34 14.82
C GLN A 131 27.88 -0.48 14.49
N ASP A 132 27.45 -1.32 15.40
CA ASP A 132 26.16 -2.01 15.33
C ASP A 132 25.08 -1.12 15.94
N LEU A 133 24.06 -0.78 15.13
CA LEU A 133 22.89 -0.08 15.63
C LEU A 133 21.73 -1.06 15.81
N PRO A 134 20.93 -0.91 16.87
CA PRO A 134 19.75 -1.73 17.10
C PRO A 134 18.58 -1.39 16.16
N VAL A 135 18.73 -0.35 15.32
CA VAL A 135 17.70 0.12 14.39
C VAL A 135 17.53 -0.90 13.26
N LEU A 136 16.34 -1.45 13.14
CA LEU A 136 15.95 -2.45 12.13
C LEU A 136 15.05 -1.88 11.04
N SER A 137 14.37 -0.76 11.32
CA SER A 137 13.48 -0.06 10.37
C SER A 137 13.91 1.39 10.22
N LEU A 138 14.17 1.81 8.98
CA LEU A 138 14.59 3.17 8.62
C LEU A 138 13.63 3.74 7.58
N ARG A 139 13.01 4.89 7.88
CA ARG A 139 12.01 5.51 7.02
C ARG A 139 12.33 6.96 6.73
N PHE A 140 12.34 7.31 5.45
CA PHE A 140 12.43 8.67 4.94
C PHE A 140 11.16 8.99 4.16
N HIS A 141 10.41 9.98 4.60
CA HIS A 141 9.21 10.44 3.91
C HIS A 141 9.30 11.93 3.59
N ASN A 142 9.12 12.29 2.31
CA ASN A 142 9.19 13.69 1.85
C ASN A 142 10.49 14.37 2.30
N VAL A 143 11.63 13.71 2.12
CA VAL A 143 12.93 14.27 2.47
C VAL A 143 13.66 14.81 1.25
N THR A 144 14.44 15.87 1.48
CA THR A 144 15.28 16.48 0.44
C THR A 144 16.75 16.19 0.76
N SER A 145 17.55 15.85 -0.26
CA SER A 145 18.97 15.52 -0.11
C SER A 145 19.20 14.45 0.94
N ALA A 146 18.52 13.30 0.80
CA ALA A 146 18.67 12.17 1.73
C ALA A 146 20.16 11.87 2.00
N PRO A 147 20.53 11.53 3.24
CA PRO A 147 21.92 11.30 3.60
C PRO A 147 22.52 10.18 2.76
N LEU A 148 23.84 10.25 2.53
CA LEU A 148 24.61 9.27 1.76
C LEU A 148 24.29 9.25 0.24
N MET A 149 23.33 10.03 -0.25
CA MET A 149 23.04 10.14 -1.68
C MET A 149 24.20 10.79 -2.43
N GLY A 150 25.00 10.00 -3.12
CA GLY A 150 26.11 10.48 -3.94
C GLY A 150 27.51 9.95 -3.55
N ARG A 151 27.64 9.24 -2.42
CA ARG A 151 28.90 8.61 -2.00
C ARG A 151 28.70 7.13 -1.69
N GLU A 152 28.90 6.26 -2.65
CA GLU A 152 28.83 4.81 -2.42
C GLU A 152 29.77 4.33 -1.31
N GLN A 153 30.92 4.96 -1.14
CA GLN A 153 31.91 4.60 -0.12
C GLN A 153 31.36 4.72 1.30
N ASP A 154 30.51 5.71 1.56
CA ASP A 154 29.92 5.93 2.89
C ASP A 154 28.97 4.79 3.27
N PHE A 155 28.25 4.20 2.31
CA PHE A 155 27.41 3.02 2.55
C PHE A 155 28.23 1.80 2.96
N PHE A 156 29.42 1.63 2.41
CA PHE A 156 30.31 0.52 2.82
C PHE A 156 30.85 0.72 4.23
N LEU A 157 31.10 1.96 4.67
CA LEU A 157 31.47 2.25 6.05
C LEU A 157 30.37 1.85 7.04
N LEU A 158 29.10 1.99 6.65
CA LEU A 158 27.94 1.66 7.46
C LEU A 158 27.46 0.21 7.28
N SER A 159 28.19 -0.63 6.57
CA SER A 159 27.76 -1.99 6.20
C SER A 159 27.43 -2.87 7.41
N GLY A 160 28.10 -2.70 8.54
CA GLY A 160 27.80 -3.41 9.79
C GLY A 160 26.33 -3.17 10.23
N TRP A 161 25.90 -1.92 10.25
CA TRP A 161 24.55 -1.55 10.60
C TRP A 161 23.55 -1.83 9.46
N LEU A 162 23.80 -1.28 8.27
CA LEU A 162 22.88 -1.37 7.13
C LEU A 162 22.67 -2.82 6.68
N GLY A 163 23.66 -3.68 6.91
CA GLY A 163 23.56 -5.12 6.64
C GLY A 163 22.53 -5.83 7.54
N ASN A 164 22.22 -5.28 8.72
CA ASN A 164 21.23 -5.81 9.65
C ASN A 164 19.84 -5.16 9.51
N LEU A 165 19.71 -4.12 8.67
CA LEU A 165 18.45 -3.42 8.46
C LEU A 165 17.44 -4.34 7.78
N GLN A 166 16.23 -4.42 8.31
CA GLN A 166 15.16 -5.30 7.82
C GLN A 166 14.14 -4.56 6.95
N GLU A 167 13.88 -3.29 7.26
CA GLU A 167 12.93 -2.45 6.54
C GLU A 167 13.56 -1.11 6.16
N LEU A 168 13.44 -0.75 4.90
CA LEU A 168 13.83 0.56 4.37
C LEU A 168 12.66 1.15 3.58
N ALA A 169 12.25 2.37 3.94
CA ALA A 169 11.30 3.14 3.16
C ALA A 169 11.91 4.50 2.79
N VAL A 170 11.91 4.83 1.51
CA VAL A 170 12.31 6.14 0.99
C VAL A 170 11.19 6.60 0.06
N THR A 171 10.21 7.33 0.61
CA THR A 171 8.98 7.68 -0.09
C THR A 171 8.85 9.18 -0.31
N ALA A 172 8.22 9.59 -1.41
CA ALA A 172 7.97 10.99 -1.75
C ALA A 172 9.24 11.89 -1.73
N SER A 173 10.41 11.34 -2.01
CA SER A 173 11.71 11.99 -1.81
C SER A 173 12.47 12.28 -3.11
N GLN A 174 11.75 12.23 -4.25
CA GLN A 174 12.26 12.52 -5.59
C GLN A 174 13.45 11.66 -6.03
N VAL A 175 13.63 10.48 -5.45
CA VAL A 175 14.69 9.55 -5.81
C VAL A 175 14.52 9.10 -7.26
N THR A 176 15.60 9.17 -8.04
CA THR A 176 15.61 8.76 -9.45
C THR A 176 16.32 7.42 -9.70
N SER A 177 17.25 7.04 -8.83
CA SER A 177 17.99 5.78 -8.92
C SER A 177 18.67 5.45 -7.59
N LEU A 178 19.01 4.17 -7.41
CA LEU A 178 19.93 3.72 -6.38
C LEU A 178 21.09 2.97 -7.08
N PRO A 179 22.35 3.31 -6.78
CA PRO A 179 23.49 2.57 -7.33
C PRO A 179 23.50 1.09 -6.88
N CYS A 180 23.91 0.21 -7.76
CA CYS A 180 23.99 -1.24 -7.51
C CYS A 180 24.77 -1.61 -6.24
N GLY A 181 25.88 -0.94 -6.00
CA GLY A 181 26.72 -1.18 -4.83
C GLY A 181 25.97 -1.02 -3.51
N ILE A 182 25.06 -0.04 -3.45
CA ILE A 182 24.24 0.22 -2.27
C ILE A 182 23.31 -0.97 -1.99
N GLY A 183 22.64 -1.52 -3.01
CA GLY A 183 21.76 -2.67 -2.84
C GLY A 183 22.46 -3.91 -2.26
N LYS A 184 23.79 -4.06 -2.48
CA LYS A 184 24.57 -5.18 -1.94
C LYS A 184 24.88 -5.05 -0.46
N VAL A 185 24.87 -3.83 0.09
CA VAL A 185 25.09 -3.59 1.52
C VAL A 185 23.89 -4.08 2.36
N PHE A 186 22.68 -4.00 1.84
CA PHE A 186 21.46 -4.38 2.53
C PHE A 186 21.21 -5.90 2.49
N SER A 187 22.04 -6.66 3.20
CA SER A 187 22.02 -8.14 3.15
C SER A 187 20.84 -8.78 3.86
N ALA A 188 20.27 -8.15 4.90
CA ALA A 188 19.11 -8.64 5.66
C ALA A 188 17.80 -7.94 5.33
N LEU A 189 17.74 -7.09 4.30
CA LEU A 189 16.56 -6.30 4.00
C LEU A 189 15.44 -7.18 3.43
N HIS A 190 14.30 -7.21 4.13
CA HIS A 190 13.11 -7.96 3.73
C HIS A 190 12.06 -7.07 3.05
N SER A 191 12.01 -5.77 3.41
CA SER A 191 11.03 -4.83 2.87
C SER A 191 11.69 -3.55 2.39
N LEU A 192 11.44 -3.20 1.12
CA LEU A 192 11.90 -1.96 0.48
C LEU A 192 10.69 -1.21 -0.10
N ASP A 193 10.40 -0.03 0.46
CA ASP A 193 9.38 0.86 -0.07
C ASP A 193 10.02 2.10 -0.71
N MET A 194 9.88 2.21 -2.03
CA MET A 194 10.34 3.34 -2.83
C MET A 194 9.19 4.06 -3.53
N ALA A 195 8.00 4.04 -2.93
CA ALA A 195 6.82 4.66 -3.50
C ALA A 195 6.93 6.18 -3.63
N GLN A 196 6.16 6.73 -4.59
CA GLN A 196 6.04 8.18 -4.80
C GLN A 196 7.37 8.88 -5.09
N ASN A 197 8.21 8.25 -5.89
CA ASN A 197 9.49 8.81 -6.33
C ASN A 197 9.51 9.08 -7.85
N SER A 198 10.68 9.20 -8.42
CA SER A 198 10.88 9.46 -9.85
C SER A 198 11.69 8.36 -10.54
N LEU A 199 11.57 7.11 -10.07
CA LEU A 199 12.26 5.97 -10.65
C LEU A 199 11.69 5.69 -12.05
N GLY A 200 12.59 5.54 -13.02
CA GLY A 200 12.26 5.13 -14.39
C GLY A 200 12.79 3.74 -14.71
N ASP A 201 12.42 3.20 -15.87
CA ASP A 201 12.77 1.84 -16.29
C ASP A 201 14.28 1.58 -16.30
N GLU A 202 15.07 2.53 -16.80
CA GLU A 202 16.52 2.40 -16.87
C GLU A 202 17.18 2.32 -15.48
N SER A 203 16.63 3.06 -14.52
CA SER A 203 17.14 3.08 -13.16
C SER A 203 16.90 1.78 -12.40
N LEU A 204 15.83 1.04 -12.71
CA LEU A 204 15.53 -0.24 -12.06
C LEU A 204 16.60 -1.29 -12.38
N VAL A 205 17.02 -1.38 -13.63
CA VAL A 205 18.05 -2.36 -14.06
C VAL A 205 19.37 -2.14 -13.30
N SER A 206 19.74 -0.88 -13.07
CA SER A 206 20.93 -0.53 -12.30
C SER A 206 20.75 -0.76 -10.80
N THR A 207 19.56 -0.52 -10.26
CA THR A 207 19.24 -0.69 -8.84
C THR A 207 19.20 -2.16 -8.43
N PHE A 208 18.49 -3.00 -9.19
CA PHE A 208 18.33 -4.42 -8.89
C PHE A 208 19.33 -5.30 -9.66
N CYS A 209 20.60 -4.96 -9.53
CA CYS A 209 21.69 -5.72 -10.14
C CYS A 209 21.93 -7.07 -9.42
N SER A 210 22.84 -7.89 -9.99
CA SER A 210 23.16 -9.19 -9.40
C SER A 210 23.73 -9.06 -7.98
N GLY A 211 23.09 -9.72 -7.01
CA GLY A 211 23.47 -9.73 -5.59
C GLY A 211 22.98 -8.53 -4.78
N ALA A 212 22.20 -7.61 -5.38
CA ALA A 212 21.51 -6.57 -4.62
C ALA A 212 20.28 -7.14 -3.92
N PHE A 213 20.06 -6.72 -2.66
CA PHE A 213 18.90 -7.08 -1.85
C PHE A 213 18.59 -8.59 -1.80
N PRO A 214 19.52 -9.44 -1.36
CA PRO A 214 19.42 -10.90 -1.51
C PRO A 214 18.26 -11.56 -0.77
N GLN A 215 17.69 -10.92 0.27
CA GLN A 215 16.59 -11.44 1.09
C GLN A 215 15.28 -10.64 0.93
N LEU A 216 15.18 -9.81 -0.12
CA LEU A 216 14.02 -8.93 -0.31
C LEU A 216 12.75 -9.72 -0.62
N GLN A 217 11.74 -9.56 0.21
CA GLN A 217 10.43 -10.20 0.11
C GLN A 217 9.32 -9.26 -0.33
N VAL A 218 9.38 -7.99 0.09
CA VAL A 218 8.37 -6.98 -0.20
C VAL A 218 9.01 -5.80 -0.90
N LEU A 219 8.52 -5.46 -2.10
CA LEU A 219 8.97 -4.33 -2.88
C LEU A 219 7.78 -3.48 -3.31
N SER A 220 7.78 -2.21 -2.89
CA SER A 220 6.84 -1.21 -3.38
C SER A 220 7.56 -0.21 -4.28
N LEU A 221 7.09 -0.14 -5.53
CA LEU A 221 7.48 0.85 -6.54
C LEU A 221 6.29 1.71 -6.96
N ARG A 222 5.26 1.76 -6.10
CA ARG A 222 4.03 2.49 -6.34
C ARG A 222 4.29 3.95 -6.69
N ARG A 223 3.51 4.48 -7.65
CA ARG A 223 3.51 5.90 -8.03
C ARG A 223 4.93 6.42 -8.35
N ASN A 224 5.56 5.76 -9.32
CA ASN A 224 6.82 6.15 -9.92
C ASN A 224 6.63 6.51 -11.41
N ARG A 225 7.70 6.51 -12.20
CA ARG A 225 7.65 6.82 -13.64
C ARG A 225 7.92 5.59 -14.50
N LEU A 226 7.49 4.41 -14.02
CA LEU A 226 7.66 3.15 -14.72
C LEU A 226 6.68 3.06 -15.89
N ARG A 227 7.16 2.60 -17.04
CA ARG A 227 6.38 2.47 -18.28
C ARG A 227 6.47 1.07 -18.88
N SER A 228 7.63 0.44 -18.86
CA SER A 228 7.85 -0.87 -19.45
C SER A 228 7.63 -1.99 -18.45
N TYR A 229 6.55 -2.77 -18.64
CA TYR A 229 6.29 -3.98 -17.85
C TYR A 229 7.44 -4.99 -17.95
N HIS A 230 8.01 -5.13 -19.16
CA HIS A 230 9.15 -6.00 -19.40
C HIS A 230 10.40 -5.56 -18.62
N SER A 231 10.74 -4.26 -18.64
CA SER A 231 11.89 -3.73 -17.92
C SER A 231 11.78 -3.97 -16.41
N VAL A 232 10.57 -3.82 -15.84
CA VAL A 232 10.31 -4.16 -14.44
C VAL A 232 10.58 -5.64 -14.19
N CYS A 233 10.00 -6.52 -15.01
CA CYS A 233 10.18 -7.96 -14.87
C CYS A 233 11.66 -8.36 -14.92
N VAL A 234 12.40 -7.90 -15.92
CA VAL A 234 13.85 -8.18 -16.06
C VAL A 234 14.65 -7.68 -14.84
N SER A 235 14.25 -6.54 -14.28
CA SER A 235 14.92 -5.98 -13.11
C SER A 235 14.70 -6.83 -11.86
N VAL A 236 13.47 -7.25 -11.60
CA VAL A 236 13.11 -7.98 -10.38
C VAL A 236 13.31 -9.50 -10.46
N GLN A 237 13.54 -10.07 -11.65
CA GLN A 237 13.71 -11.53 -11.83
C GLN A 237 14.85 -12.13 -10.98
N ARG A 238 15.80 -11.31 -10.54
CA ARG A 238 16.94 -11.71 -9.70
C ARG A 238 16.64 -11.69 -8.21
N LEU A 239 15.49 -11.16 -7.80
CA LEU A 239 15.04 -11.13 -6.42
C LEU A 239 14.31 -12.45 -6.12
N HIS A 240 15.06 -13.49 -5.79
CA HIS A 240 14.54 -14.86 -5.72
C HIS A 240 13.55 -15.08 -4.57
N ASP A 241 13.61 -14.25 -3.52
CA ASP A 241 12.73 -14.33 -2.35
C ASP A 241 11.54 -13.37 -2.43
N LEU A 242 11.40 -12.60 -3.53
CA LEU A 242 10.37 -11.61 -3.68
C LEU A 242 8.96 -12.24 -3.71
N GLN A 243 8.13 -11.91 -2.73
CA GLN A 243 6.78 -12.43 -2.54
C GLN A 243 5.69 -11.40 -2.84
N HIS A 244 5.97 -10.13 -2.62
CA HIS A 244 5.01 -9.04 -2.82
C HIS A 244 5.65 -7.94 -3.66
N LEU A 245 5.01 -7.59 -4.78
CA LEU A 245 5.39 -6.51 -5.66
C LEU A 245 4.20 -5.56 -5.87
N ASP A 246 4.39 -4.29 -5.53
CA ASP A 246 3.42 -3.23 -5.78
C ASP A 246 3.94 -2.28 -6.86
N LEU A 247 3.27 -2.28 -8.02
CA LEU A 247 3.52 -1.38 -9.16
C LEU A 247 2.38 -0.39 -9.38
N SER A 248 1.44 -0.31 -8.46
CA SER A 248 0.25 0.53 -8.59
C SER A 248 0.59 2.00 -8.89
N GLN A 249 -0.31 2.71 -9.55
CA GLN A 249 -0.15 4.12 -9.90
C GLN A 249 1.09 4.43 -10.75
N ASN A 250 1.51 3.48 -11.59
CA ASN A 250 2.46 3.70 -12.70
C ASN A 250 1.68 3.65 -14.03
N LYS A 251 2.30 4.06 -15.12
CA LYS A 251 1.68 3.98 -16.45
C LYS A 251 2.34 2.90 -17.28
N LEU A 252 1.99 1.64 -16.97
CA LEU A 252 2.61 0.48 -17.59
C LEU A 252 2.05 0.21 -18.98
N MET A 253 2.93 -0.21 -19.88
CA MET A 253 2.59 -0.64 -21.23
C MET A 253 3.17 -2.03 -21.49
N ALA A 254 2.44 -2.83 -22.28
CA ALA A 254 2.94 -4.08 -22.81
C ALA A 254 4.11 -3.82 -23.78
N ASP A 255 5.11 -4.69 -23.73
CA ASP A 255 6.13 -4.77 -24.77
C ASP A 255 5.94 -6.11 -25.49
N PRO A 256 5.40 -6.09 -26.74
CA PRO A 256 4.98 -7.31 -27.42
C PRO A 256 6.12 -8.22 -27.86
N SER A 257 7.37 -7.79 -27.73
CA SER A 257 8.53 -8.50 -28.32
C SER A 257 9.38 -9.27 -27.33
N SER A 258 9.08 -9.25 -26.01
CA SER A 258 10.04 -9.70 -25.02
C SER A 258 9.45 -10.69 -24.02
N SER A 259 10.13 -11.83 -23.85
CA SER A 259 9.84 -12.82 -22.82
C SER A 259 10.65 -12.51 -21.56
N CYS A 260 10.00 -12.49 -20.40
CA CYS A 260 10.65 -12.39 -19.10
C CYS A 260 10.07 -13.45 -18.15
N GLN A 261 10.87 -13.91 -17.20
CA GLN A 261 10.44 -14.83 -16.16
C GLN A 261 10.39 -14.10 -14.81
N TRP A 262 9.20 -14.03 -14.24
CA TRP A 262 9.00 -13.52 -12.91
C TRP A 262 9.57 -14.44 -11.83
N PRO A 263 9.97 -13.91 -10.65
CA PRO A 263 10.38 -14.76 -9.53
C PRO A 263 9.32 -15.79 -9.17
N ALA A 264 9.71 -17.06 -9.01
CA ALA A 264 8.78 -18.14 -8.65
C ALA A 264 8.20 -18.00 -7.23
N SER A 265 8.81 -17.16 -6.40
CA SER A 265 8.37 -16.81 -5.05
C SER A 265 7.22 -15.78 -5.03
N LEU A 266 6.94 -15.07 -6.14
CA LEU A 266 5.98 -13.97 -6.16
C LEU A 266 4.54 -14.48 -5.97
N ARG A 267 3.87 -13.97 -4.92
CA ARG A 267 2.52 -14.36 -4.49
C ARG A 267 1.51 -13.25 -4.57
N ILE A 268 1.93 -12.01 -4.32
CA ILE A 268 1.07 -10.83 -4.29
C ILE A 268 1.57 -9.85 -5.32
N PHE A 269 0.70 -9.47 -6.27
CA PHE A 269 1.03 -8.54 -7.33
C PHE A 269 -0.05 -7.47 -7.45
N ASN A 270 0.35 -6.22 -7.27
CA ASN A 270 -0.54 -5.06 -7.39
C ASN A 270 -0.21 -4.28 -8.66
N LEU A 271 -1.17 -4.24 -9.58
CA LEU A 271 -1.18 -3.50 -10.84
C LEU A 271 -2.34 -2.49 -10.89
N SER A 272 -2.87 -2.09 -9.73
CA SER A 272 -4.00 -1.15 -9.70
C SER A 272 -3.59 0.24 -10.17
N ASP A 273 -4.53 0.94 -10.83
CA ASP A 273 -4.34 2.32 -11.33
C ASP A 273 -3.08 2.46 -12.20
N THR A 274 -2.89 1.53 -13.14
CA THR A 274 -1.74 1.52 -14.06
C THR A 274 -2.12 1.88 -15.50
N GLY A 275 -3.42 2.13 -15.76
CA GLY A 275 -3.94 2.56 -17.06
C GLY A 275 -4.01 1.44 -18.09
N LEU A 276 -4.14 0.18 -17.66
CA LEU A 276 -4.18 -0.99 -18.54
C LEU A 276 -5.52 -1.13 -19.25
N ASP A 277 -5.50 -1.29 -20.56
CA ASP A 277 -6.66 -1.64 -21.39
C ASP A 277 -6.82 -3.15 -21.56
N GLU A 278 -5.73 -3.89 -21.43
CA GLU A 278 -5.65 -5.36 -21.49
C GLU A 278 -4.72 -5.92 -20.41
N VAL A 279 -4.86 -7.20 -20.12
CA VAL A 279 -4.00 -7.86 -19.14
C VAL A 279 -2.59 -8.04 -19.71
N LEU A 280 -1.60 -7.60 -18.94
CA LEU A 280 -0.19 -7.75 -19.30
C LEU A 280 0.29 -9.20 -19.11
N GLU A 281 0.92 -9.76 -20.11
CA GLU A 281 1.49 -11.09 -20.07
C GLU A 281 3.02 -11.07 -20.31
N PRO A 282 3.78 -12.03 -19.77
CA PRO A 282 3.35 -13.11 -18.87
C PRO A 282 3.11 -12.63 -17.43
N LEU A 283 2.12 -13.20 -16.76
CA LEU A 283 1.92 -13.04 -15.31
C LEU A 283 2.70 -14.11 -14.52
N PRO A 284 3.10 -13.82 -13.27
CA PRO A 284 3.73 -14.82 -12.41
C PRO A 284 2.80 -16.02 -12.18
N PRO A 285 3.24 -17.26 -12.43
CA PRO A 285 2.35 -18.43 -12.37
C PRO A 285 1.97 -18.85 -10.94
N SER A 286 2.70 -18.36 -9.95
CA SER A 286 2.55 -18.67 -8.53
C SER A 286 1.72 -17.67 -7.74
N LEU A 287 1.04 -16.73 -8.43
CA LEU A 287 0.23 -15.70 -7.78
C LEU A 287 -0.91 -16.29 -6.97
N GLU A 288 -1.07 -15.75 -5.77
CA GLU A 288 -2.20 -16.00 -4.88
C GLU A 288 -3.14 -14.79 -4.81
N VAL A 289 -2.60 -13.57 -4.95
CA VAL A 289 -3.36 -12.33 -4.93
C VAL A 289 -2.95 -11.47 -6.12
N LEU A 290 -3.93 -11.04 -6.93
CA LEU A 290 -3.74 -10.16 -8.06
C LEU A 290 -4.72 -8.99 -7.95
N ASP A 291 -4.17 -7.77 -7.90
CA ASP A 291 -4.96 -6.54 -7.92
C ASP A 291 -4.74 -5.81 -9.25
N MET A 292 -5.79 -5.72 -10.06
CA MET A 292 -5.85 -4.95 -11.31
C MET A 292 -7.01 -3.94 -11.27
N SER A 293 -7.42 -3.51 -10.08
CA SER A 293 -8.48 -2.50 -9.91
C SER A 293 -8.07 -1.13 -10.49
N CYS A 294 -9.04 -0.28 -10.74
CA CYS A 294 -8.82 1.08 -11.26
C CYS A 294 -8.05 1.11 -12.58
N ASN A 295 -8.39 0.22 -13.52
CA ASN A 295 -7.83 0.17 -14.86
C ASN A 295 -8.95 0.33 -15.93
N HIS A 296 -8.66 0.08 -17.19
CA HIS A 296 -9.63 0.19 -18.28
C HIS A 296 -9.91 -1.18 -18.92
N LEU A 297 -9.78 -2.27 -18.18
CA LEU A 297 -9.93 -3.62 -18.67
C LEU A 297 -11.37 -3.90 -19.15
N HIS A 298 -11.50 -4.43 -20.38
CA HIS A 298 -12.78 -4.81 -20.97
C HIS A 298 -13.10 -6.29 -20.78
N ALA A 299 -12.08 -7.12 -20.63
CA ALA A 299 -12.15 -8.55 -20.38
C ALA A 299 -10.91 -9.02 -19.62
N VAL A 300 -11.02 -10.13 -18.92
CA VAL A 300 -9.91 -10.81 -18.24
C VAL A 300 -9.96 -12.28 -18.62
N ASP A 301 -9.04 -12.71 -19.47
CA ASP A 301 -8.92 -14.10 -19.93
C ASP A 301 -7.50 -14.62 -19.62
N ILE A 302 -7.27 -14.94 -18.35
CA ILE A 302 -6.00 -15.48 -17.84
C ILE A 302 -6.27 -16.75 -17.06
N SER A 303 -5.28 -17.61 -16.95
CA SER A 303 -5.37 -18.86 -16.18
C SER A 303 -4.26 -18.90 -15.12
N LEU A 304 -4.65 -18.78 -13.86
CA LEU A 304 -3.74 -18.80 -12.72
C LEU A 304 -4.24 -19.79 -11.67
N ARG A 305 -3.62 -20.98 -11.62
CA ARG A 305 -4.09 -22.09 -10.80
C ARG A 305 -3.98 -21.88 -9.30
N SER A 306 -3.05 -21.01 -8.86
CA SER A 306 -2.80 -20.73 -7.44
C SER A 306 -3.56 -19.51 -6.94
N LEU A 307 -4.28 -18.80 -7.82
CA LEU A 307 -4.92 -17.53 -7.48
C LEU A 307 -6.09 -17.75 -6.52
N LYS A 308 -6.03 -17.06 -5.39
CA LYS A 308 -7.04 -17.07 -4.32
C LYS A 308 -7.89 -15.82 -4.34
N LYS A 309 -7.27 -14.66 -4.63
CA LYS A 309 -7.93 -13.36 -4.62
C LYS A 309 -7.64 -12.58 -5.88
N ILE A 310 -8.69 -12.06 -6.51
CA ILE A 310 -8.57 -11.16 -7.65
C ILE A 310 -9.43 -9.92 -7.44
N PHE A 311 -8.80 -8.74 -7.60
CA PHE A 311 -9.46 -7.44 -7.47
C PHE A 311 -9.51 -6.79 -8.86
N LEU A 312 -10.71 -6.55 -9.36
CA LEU A 312 -11.02 -6.01 -10.68
C LEU A 312 -11.98 -4.83 -10.61
N SER A 313 -12.20 -4.28 -9.42
CA SER A 313 -13.10 -3.14 -9.23
C SER A 313 -12.65 -1.91 -10.02
N GLN A 314 -13.61 -1.08 -10.44
CA GLN A 314 -13.34 0.14 -11.21
C GLN A 314 -12.61 -0.14 -12.54
N ASN A 315 -13.19 -1.00 -13.37
CA ASN A 315 -12.78 -1.32 -14.73
C ASN A 315 -13.97 -1.15 -15.69
N MET A 316 -13.83 -1.63 -16.93
CA MET A 316 -14.87 -1.58 -17.96
C MET A 316 -15.40 -2.98 -18.33
N LEU A 317 -15.35 -3.92 -17.37
CA LEU A 317 -15.76 -5.31 -17.60
C LEU A 317 -17.26 -5.41 -17.83
N ARG A 318 -17.65 -6.12 -18.89
CA ARG A 318 -19.05 -6.41 -19.20
C ARG A 318 -19.51 -7.78 -18.73
N ALA A 319 -18.57 -8.65 -18.39
CA ALA A 319 -18.82 -9.97 -17.84
C ALA A 319 -17.75 -10.31 -16.78
N ALA A 320 -18.11 -11.12 -15.82
CA ALA A 320 -17.16 -11.69 -14.87
C ALA A 320 -16.18 -12.64 -15.57
N PRO A 321 -14.91 -12.72 -15.12
CA PRO A 321 -13.98 -13.72 -15.64
C PRO A 321 -14.46 -15.14 -15.33
N SER A 322 -14.16 -16.11 -16.21
CA SER A 322 -14.55 -17.51 -15.99
C SER A 322 -13.80 -18.11 -14.79
N ILE A 323 -14.52 -18.48 -13.76
CA ILE A 323 -13.97 -19.05 -12.51
C ILE A 323 -13.25 -20.39 -12.74
N ARG A 324 -13.59 -21.11 -13.81
CA ARG A 324 -12.94 -22.38 -14.17
C ARG A 324 -11.43 -22.25 -14.36
N ASN A 325 -10.96 -21.05 -14.68
CA ASN A 325 -9.54 -20.73 -14.86
C ASN A 325 -8.81 -20.56 -13.52
N TYR A 326 -9.55 -20.50 -12.40
CA TYR A 326 -9.03 -20.19 -11.06
C TYR A 326 -9.53 -21.18 -10.00
N PRO A 327 -9.05 -22.42 -9.98
CA PRO A 327 -9.61 -23.46 -9.13
C PRO A 327 -9.46 -23.23 -7.63
N MET A 328 -8.61 -22.29 -7.21
CA MET A 328 -8.36 -21.96 -5.80
C MET A 328 -8.98 -20.61 -5.39
N LEU A 329 -9.74 -19.96 -6.30
CA LEU A 329 -10.29 -18.64 -6.05
C LEU A 329 -11.33 -18.68 -4.93
N ASP A 330 -11.20 -17.78 -3.97
CA ASP A 330 -12.13 -17.57 -2.86
C ASP A 330 -12.72 -16.14 -2.83
N THR A 331 -12.00 -15.16 -3.36
CA THR A 331 -12.37 -13.74 -3.33
C THR A 331 -12.35 -13.13 -4.74
N LEU A 332 -13.47 -12.49 -5.14
CA LEU A 332 -13.64 -11.82 -6.43
C LEU A 332 -14.32 -10.48 -6.25
N HIS A 333 -13.60 -9.37 -6.51
CA HIS A 333 -14.15 -8.02 -6.46
C HIS A 333 -14.30 -7.43 -7.85
N LEU A 334 -15.53 -7.04 -8.20
CA LEU A 334 -15.96 -6.56 -9.52
C LEU A 334 -16.76 -5.24 -9.42
N ASP A 335 -16.63 -4.50 -8.32
CA ASP A 335 -17.40 -3.27 -8.09
C ASP A 335 -17.14 -2.22 -9.16
N ASN A 336 -18.14 -1.41 -9.49
CA ASN A 336 -18.03 -0.30 -10.43
C ASN A 336 -17.46 -0.73 -11.79
N ASN A 337 -18.07 -1.73 -12.38
CA ASN A 337 -17.83 -2.18 -13.75
C ASN A 337 -19.07 -1.94 -14.63
N TRP A 338 -19.15 -2.56 -15.80
CA TRP A 338 -20.23 -2.41 -16.76
C TRP A 338 -21.03 -3.71 -16.94
N MET A 339 -21.09 -4.53 -15.90
CA MET A 339 -21.81 -5.79 -15.92
C MET A 339 -23.31 -5.58 -15.76
N THR A 340 -24.10 -6.22 -16.62
CA THR A 340 -25.57 -6.22 -16.53
C THR A 340 -26.09 -7.39 -15.71
N GLU A 341 -25.30 -8.45 -15.54
CA GLU A 341 -25.63 -9.64 -14.77
C GLU A 341 -24.37 -10.21 -14.10
N LEU A 342 -24.58 -10.98 -13.03
CA LEU A 342 -23.51 -11.74 -12.39
C LEU A 342 -23.86 -13.24 -12.51
N PRO A 343 -22.97 -14.06 -13.10
CA PRO A 343 -23.26 -15.47 -13.34
C PRO A 343 -23.27 -16.26 -12.00
N TRP A 344 -24.46 -16.33 -11.39
CA TRP A 344 -24.69 -17.02 -10.12
C TRP A 344 -24.06 -18.42 -10.04
N ASP A 345 -24.29 -19.24 -11.07
CA ASP A 345 -23.79 -20.62 -11.07
C ASP A 345 -22.28 -20.73 -11.02
N GLU A 346 -21.59 -19.73 -11.53
CA GLU A 346 -20.13 -19.70 -11.50
C GLU A 346 -19.58 -19.17 -10.15
N VAL A 347 -20.17 -18.10 -9.59
CA VAL A 347 -19.61 -17.41 -8.42
C VAL A 347 -20.10 -17.92 -7.07
N LYS A 348 -21.17 -18.75 -7.03
CA LYS A 348 -21.77 -19.27 -5.79
C LYS A 348 -20.84 -20.08 -4.88
N GLY A 349 -19.72 -20.54 -5.40
CA GLY A 349 -18.72 -21.31 -4.63
C GLY A 349 -17.66 -20.44 -3.96
N LEU A 350 -17.63 -19.11 -4.27
CA LEU A 350 -16.67 -18.18 -3.69
C LEU A 350 -17.13 -17.76 -2.28
N GLN A 351 -16.18 -17.40 -1.43
CA GLN A 351 -16.45 -16.96 -0.06
C GLN A 351 -16.79 -15.48 0.02
N ASP A 352 -16.17 -14.67 -0.84
CA ASP A 352 -16.34 -13.21 -0.86
C ASP A 352 -16.46 -12.72 -2.30
N VAL A 353 -17.63 -12.20 -2.66
CA VAL A 353 -17.92 -11.63 -3.97
C VAL A 353 -18.42 -10.22 -3.79
N SER A 354 -17.73 -9.23 -4.35
CA SER A 354 -18.21 -7.85 -4.39
C SER A 354 -18.41 -7.41 -5.83
N ALA A 355 -19.60 -6.88 -6.14
CA ALA A 355 -19.97 -6.45 -7.48
C ALA A 355 -20.92 -5.25 -7.46
N ALA A 356 -20.83 -4.39 -6.45
CA ALA A 356 -21.62 -3.18 -6.30
C ALA A 356 -21.39 -2.17 -7.45
N GLY A 357 -22.34 -1.28 -7.69
CA GLY A 357 -22.18 -0.17 -8.65
C GLY A 357 -22.10 -0.60 -10.11
N ASN A 358 -22.65 -1.76 -10.48
CA ASN A 358 -22.78 -2.21 -11.86
C ASN A 358 -24.18 -1.86 -12.43
N PRO A 359 -24.36 -1.68 -13.74
CA PRO A 359 -25.64 -1.35 -14.38
C PRO A 359 -26.52 -2.60 -14.55
N TYR A 360 -27.02 -3.16 -13.47
CA TYR A 360 -27.75 -4.43 -13.46
C TYR A 360 -29.02 -4.40 -14.30
N ASP A 361 -29.23 -5.45 -15.10
CA ASP A 361 -30.52 -5.78 -15.65
C ASP A 361 -31.33 -6.58 -14.64
N CYS A 362 -32.34 -5.95 -14.09
CA CYS A 362 -33.24 -6.53 -13.11
C CYS A 362 -34.44 -7.26 -13.76
N SER A 363 -34.24 -7.82 -14.94
CA SER A 363 -35.10 -8.90 -15.42
C SER A 363 -35.01 -10.10 -14.46
N CYS A 364 -35.95 -11.02 -14.60
CA CYS A 364 -36.06 -12.15 -13.66
C CYS A 364 -34.78 -12.97 -13.52
N SER A 365 -33.99 -13.13 -14.58
CA SER A 365 -32.72 -13.87 -14.54
C SER A 365 -31.62 -13.09 -13.83
N GLY A 366 -31.52 -11.78 -14.08
CA GLY A 366 -30.45 -10.96 -13.52
C GLY A 366 -30.61 -10.70 -12.01
N ALA A 367 -31.79 -10.25 -11.57
CA ALA A 367 -32.07 -9.99 -10.16
C ALA A 367 -32.02 -11.25 -9.30
N GLY A 368 -32.52 -12.38 -9.80
CA GLY A 368 -32.60 -13.64 -9.07
C GLY A 368 -31.22 -14.20 -8.67
N GLY A 369 -30.23 -14.05 -9.52
CA GLY A 369 -28.86 -14.49 -9.22
C GLY A 369 -28.21 -13.73 -8.07
N LEU A 370 -28.36 -12.39 -8.07
CA LEU A 370 -27.83 -11.53 -7.00
C LEU A 370 -28.53 -11.76 -5.66
N GLN A 371 -29.88 -11.88 -5.67
CA GLN A 371 -30.65 -12.18 -4.46
C GLN A 371 -30.27 -13.56 -3.89
N ALA A 372 -30.01 -14.54 -4.74
CA ALA A 372 -29.56 -15.86 -4.30
C ALA A 372 -28.17 -15.84 -3.67
N LEU A 373 -27.22 -15.05 -4.22
CA LEU A 373 -25.90 -14.84 -3.61
C LEU A 373 -26.00 -14.14 -2.26
N ALA A 374 -26.86 -13.13 -2.16
CA ALA A 374 -27.09 -12.43 -0.90
C ALA A 374 -27.69 -13.34 0.17
N ALA A 375 -28.59 -14.24 -0.22
CA ALA A 375 -29.25 -15.18 0.70
C ALA A 375 -28.27 -16.20 1.32
N VAL A 376 -27.18 -16.53 0.64
CA VAL A 376 -26.12 -17.40 1.20
C VAL A 376 -25.00 -16.63 1.91
N GLY A 377 -25.07 -15.28 1.93
CA GLY A 377 -24.13 -14.43 2.65
C GLY A 377 -22.78 -14.24 1.94
N ASN A 378 -22.67 -14.56 0.66
CA ASN A 378 -21.42 -14.48 -0.10
C ASN A 378 -21.21 -13.14 -0.81
N LEU A 379 -22.21 -12.23 -0.82
CA LEU A 379 -22.04 -10.86 -1.28
C LEU A 379 -21.33 -10.03 -0.22
N GLY A 380 -20.27 -9.36 -0.63
CA GLY A 380 -19.47 -8.49 0.21
C GLY A 380 -20.19 -7.23 0.71
N GLN A 381 -19.44 -6.32 1.26
CA GLN A 381 -19.99 -5.08 1.83
C GLN A 381 -20.74 -4.25 0.77
N GLY A 382 -21.86 -3.63 1.19
CA GLY A 382 -22.66 -2.74 0.34
C GLY A 382 -23.97 -3.33 -0.18
N TRP A 383 -24.25 -4.61 0.05
CA TRP A 383 -25.57 -5.17 -0.17
C TRP A 383 -26.54 -4.73 0.96
N PRO A 384 -27.78 -4.34 0.65
CA PRO A 384 -28.35 -4.16 -0.70
C PRO A 384 -28.13 -2.75 -1.29
N GLN A 385 -27.65 -1.77 -0.52
CA GLN A 385 -27.68 -0.33 -0.81
C GLN A 385 -26.96 0.06 -2.10
N ASN A 386 -25.90 -0.62 -2.46
CA ASN A 386 -25.08 -0.30 -3.62
C ASN A 386 -25.38 -1.18 -4.86
N TYR A 387 -26.47 -1.96 -4.80
CA TYR A 387 -26.92 -2.82 -5.90
C TYR A 387 -28.24 -2.30 -6.43
N THR A 388 -28.20 -1.50 -7.50
CA THR A 388 -29.35 -0.84 -8.10
C THR A 388 -29.64 -1.32 -9.51
N CYS A 389 -30.91 -1.38 -9.88
CA CYS A 389 -31.35 -1.73 -11.21
C CYS A 389 -31.08 -0.60 -12.22
N HIS A 390 -30.55 -0.92 -13.39
CA HIS A 390 -30.42 -0.02 -14.52
C HIS A 390 -31.53 -0.26 -15.57
N SER A 391 -31.96 -1.49 -15.75
CA SER A 391 -33.02 -1.95 -16.61
C SER A 391 -33.85 -3.04 -15.93
N PRO A 392 -35.09 -3.34 -16.39
CA PRO A 392 -35.91 -2.57 -17.31
C PRO A 392 -36.43 -1.25 -16.67
N PRO A 393 -37.06 -0.35 -17.45
CA PRO A 393 -37.51 0.96 -16.97
C PRO A 393 -38.38 0.92 -15.71
N ASP A 394 -39.17 -0.12 -15.54
CA ASP A 394 -40.07 -0.29 -14.37
C ASP A 394 -39.34 -0.47 -13.05
N TYR A 395 -38.09 -0.91 -13.11
CA TYR A 395 -37.23 -1.14 -11.94
C TYR A 395 -36.04 -0.18 -11.87
N GLN A 396 -35.85 0.68 -12.85
CA GLN A 396 -34.71 1.59 -12.88
C GLN A 396 -34.59 2.41 -11.59
N GLY A 397 -33.40 2.37 -10.97
CA GLY A 397 -33.09 3.08 -9.72
C GLY A 397 -33.58 2.39 -8.44
N LYS A 398 -34.34 1.29 -8.53
CA LYS A 398 -34.72 0.49 -7.36
C LYS A 398 -33.55 -0.42 -6.94
N LEU A 399 -33.59 -0.83 -5.67
CA LEU A 399 -32.66 -1.84 -5.18
C LEU A 399 -32.96 -3.21 -5.80
N VAL A 400 -31.92 -3.97 -6.11
CA VAL A 400 -32.07 -5.32 -6.66
C VAL A 400 -32.87 -6.23 -5.72
N GLU A 401 -32.74 -6.06 -4.41
CA GLU A 401 -33.48 -6.83 -3.40
C GLU A 401 -35.00 -6.60 -3.45
N GLU A 402 -35.45 -5.42 -3.92
CA GLU A 402 -36.87 -5.05 -4.00
C GLU A 402 -37.55 -5.67 -5.23
N VAL A 403 -36.79 -6.25 -6.16
CA VAL A 403 -37.32 -6.83 -7.40
C VAL A 403 -37.98 -8.18 -7.11
N PRO A 404 -39.26 -8.38 -7.45
CA PRO A 404 -39.93 -9.66 -7.23
C PRO A 404 -39.45 -10.72 -8.23
N VAL A 405 -38.76 -11.75 -7.75
CA VAL A 405 -38.22 -12.86 -8.57
C VAL A 405 -39.05 -14.15 -8.41
N SER A 406 -40.32 -14.07 -8.08
CA SER A 406 -41.17 -15.25 -7.94
C SER A 406 -41.39 -15.96 -9.28
N VAL A 407 -41.55 -17.29 -9.26
CA VAL A 407 -41.81 -18.12 -10.44
C VAL A 407 -43.04 -17.66 -11.20
N LEU A 408 -44.08 -17.15 -10.48
CA LEU A 408 -45.30 -16.61 -11.07
C LEU A 408 -45.05 -15.34 -11.90
N TRP A 409 -44.15 -14.47 -11.48
CA TRP A 409 -43.81 -13.25 -12.21
C TRP A 409 -42.86 -13.51 -13.37
N CYS A 410 -41.85 -14.35 -13.13
CA CYS A 410 -40.81 -14.61 -14.11
C CYS A 410 -41.20 -15.56 -15.23
N ASN A 411 -42.13 -16.46 -14.97
CA ASN A 411 -42.65 -17.44 -15.92
C ASN A 411 -44.17 -17.32 -16.12
N SER A 412 -44.69 -16.12 -16.07
CA SER A 412 -46.15 -15.88 -16.18
C SER A 412 -46.76 -16.53 -17.42
N ALA A 413 -46.06 -16.50 -18.56
CA ALA A 413 -46.51 -17.18 -19.78
C ALA A 413 -46.60 -18.70 -19.63
N VAL A 414 -45.67 -19.33 -18.93
CA VAL A 414 -45.62 -20.78 -18.70
C VAL A 414 -46.68 -21.21 -17.69
N VAL A 415 -47.04 -20.33 -16.73
CA VAL A 415 -48.06 -20.60 -15.74
C VAL A 415 -49.46 -20.25 -16.23
N ILE A 416 -49.60 -19.13 -16.92
CA ILE A 416 -50.91 -18.63 -17.39
C ILE A 416 -51.40 -19.42 -18.61
N ALA A 417 -50.52 -19.80 -19.55
CA ALA A 417 -50.90 -20.53 -20.75
C ALA A 417 -51.65 -21.86 -20.44
N PRO A 418 -51.10 -22.76 -19.59
CA PRO A 418 -51.82 -23.99 -19.25
C PRO A 418 -53.13 -23.73 -18.48
N ILE A 419 -53.20 -22.68 -17.65
CA ILE A 419 -54.41 -22.29 -16.97
C ILE A 419 -55.47 -21.84 -17.97
N CYS A 420 -55.08 -21.00 -18.93
CA CYS A 420 -56.00 -20.53 -19.99
C CYS A 420 -56.45 -21.67 -20.88
N VAL A 421 -55.58 -22.62 -21.21
CA VAL A 421 -55.94 -23.82 -21.97
C VAL A 421 -56.90 -24.71 -21.18
N ALA A 422 -56.62 -24.93 -19.90
CA ALA A 422 -57.50 -25.70 -19.03
C ALA A 422 -58.88 -25.07 -18.88
N LEU A 423 -58.95 -23.75 -18.71
CA LEU A 423 -60.23 -23.01 -18.65
C LEU A 423 -60.99 -23.07 -19.98
N ALA A 424 -60.29 -22.95 -21.10
CA ALA A 424 -60.89 -23.08 -22.46
C ALA A 424 -61.46 -24.50 -22.68
N LEU A 425 -60.71 -25.54 -22.26
CA LEU A 425 -61.19 -26.91 -22.38
C LEU A 425 -62.39 -27.22 -21.46
N LEU A 426 -62.43 -26.60 -20.25
CA LEU A 426 -63.56 -26.72 -19.36
C LEU A 426 -64.81 -26.00 -19.93
N ALA A 427 -64.61 -24.84 -20.55
CA ALA A 427 -65.70 -24.12 -21.19
C ALA A 427 -66.32 -24.87 -22.41
N VAL A 428 -65.47 -25.57 -23.18
CA VAL A 428 -65.91 -26.38 -24.33
C VAL A 428 -66.60 -27.69 -23.87
N ALA A 429 -66.16 -28.29 -22.73
CA ALA A 429 -66.76 -29.50 -22.19
C ALA A 429 -68.06 -29.24 -21.42
N GLY A 430 -68.35 -28.00 -21.01
CA GLY A 430 -69.56 -27.62 -20.32
C GLY A 430 -70.65 -27.01 -21.21
N ALA A 431 -70.38 -26.80 -22.50
CA ALA A 431 -71.36 -26.39 -23.54
C ALA A 431 -71.84 -27.59 -24.35
#